data_0875c8fa830a0d63049d662a7da3c199
#
_entry.id   0875c8fa830a0d63049d662a7da3c199
#
_cell.length_a   1.000
_cell.length_b   1.000
_cell.length_c   1.000
_cell.angle_alpha   90.00
_cell.angle_beta   90.00
_cell.angle_gamma   90.00
#
_symmetry.space_group_name_H-M   'P 1'
#
loop_
_entity.id
_entity.type
_entity.pdbx_description
1 polymer ?
#
loop_
_entity_poly.entity_id
_entity_poly.type
_entity_poly.pdbx_seq_one_letter_code
_entity_poly.pdbx_strand_id
1 'polypeptide(L)'
;MQVQARIIFGIMVTVVVVVVGSCVRHISAPRVVGRAVAPDGTEMCIVQECNWSAEPFTTSFVYRRPGGQWGRFYFDHQDIYWGRSRVSLDTNAQRAVFYRGGSPAVTFSWPSETYTMHRWNRTMTGAQWQMPAGWSPQMPVH
;
A
#
# COMPACT_ATOMS: atom_id res chain seq x y z
N MET A 1 -50.55 7.71 -9.57
CA MET A 1 -49.37 8.58 -9.71
C MET A 1 -48.42 8.54 -8.49
N GLN A 2 -48.88 8.64 -7.25
CA GLN A 2 -48.02 8.67 -6.05
C GLN A 2 -47.20 7.38 -5.83
N VAL A 3 -47.73 6.20 -6.15
CA VAL A 3 -47.03 4.92 -5.97
C VAL A 3 -45.84 4.79 -6.92
N GLN A 4 -46.03 5.17 -8.19
CA GLN A 4 -44.96 5.14 -9.19
C GLN A 4 -43.81 6.09 -8.84
N ALA A 5 -44.11 7.30 -8.36
CA ALA A 5 -43.12 8.27 -7.92
C ALA A 5 -42.27 7.74 -6.75
N ARG A 6 -42.89 7.04 -5.79
CA ARG A 6 -42.18 6.43 -4.66
C ARG A 6 -41.25 5.28 -5.07
N ILE A 7 -41.68 4.47 -6.03
CA ILE A 7 -40.86 3.37 -6.58
C ILE A 7 -39.65 3.95 -7.32
N ILE A 8 -39.85 4.94 -8.20
CA ILE A 8 -38.76 5.57 -8.94
C ILE A 8 -37.75 6.22 -7.99
N PHE A 9 -38.24 6.93 -6.96
CA PHE A 9 -37.39 7.55 -5.95
C PHE A 9 -36.57 6.51 -5.18
N GLY A 10 -37.22 5.39 -4.77
CA GLY A 10 -36.51 4.28 -4.10
C GLY A 10 -35.39 3.68 -4.95
N ILE A 11 -35.65 3.44 -6.23
CA ILE A 11 -34.65 2.92 -7.18
C ILE A 11 -33.49 3.92 -7.34
N MET A 12 -33.77 5.20 -7.52
CA MET A 12 -32.73 6.22 -7.64
C MET A 12 -31.82 6.28 -6.40
N VAL A 13 -32.41 6.28 -5.21
CA VAL A 13 -31.66 6.29 -3.95
C VAL A 13 -30.76 5.06 -3.85
N THR A 14 -31.29 3.87 -4.18
CA THR A 14 -30.52 2.63 -4.17
C THR A 14 -29.35 2.68 -5.15
N VAL A 15 -29.56 3.15 -6.37
CA VAL A 15 -28.50 3.29 -7.37
C VAL A 15 -27.42 4.26 -6.89
N VAL A 16 -27.80 5.41 -6.34
CA VAL A 16 -26.83 6.39 -5.81
C VAL A 16 -26.01 5.77 -4.68
N VAL A 17 -26.64 5.07 -3.73
CA VAL A 17 -25.94 4.43 -2.61
C VAL A 17 -24.97 3.36 -3.11
N VAL A 18 -25.36 2.53 -4.07
CA VAL A 18 -24.50 1.49 -4.64
C VAL A 18 -23.31 2.11 -5.38
N VAL A 19 -23.55 3.13 -6.21
CA VAL A 19 -22.49 3.82 -6.97
C VAL A 19 -21.50 4.50 -6.03
N VAL A 20 -22.00 5.29 -5.07
CA VAL A 20 -21.15 5.97 -4.08
C VAL A 20 -20.39 4.96 -3.24
N GLY A 21 -21.04 3.91 -2.74
CA GLY A 21 -20.40 2.85 -1.96
C GLY A 21 -19.30 2.14 -2.74
N SER A 22 -19.52 1.86 -4.04
CA SER A 22 -18.51 1.26 -4.92
C SER A 22 -17.33 2.20 -5.15
N CYS A 23 -17.58 3.47 -5.39
CA CYS A 23 -16.52 4.47 -5.55
C CYS A 23 -15.68 4.61 -4.28
N VAL A 24 -16.32 4.72 -3.11
CA VAL A 24 -15.65 4.80 -1.81
C VAL A 24 -14.78 3.56 -1.58
N ARG A 25 -15.32 2.37 -1.82
CA ARG A 25 -14.58 1.11 -1.67
C ARG A 25 -13.37 1.05 -2.61
N HIS A 26 -13.54 1.49 -3.85
CA HIS A 26 -12.44 1.48 -4.84
C HIS A 26 -11.32 2.45 -4.47
N ILE A 27 -11.65 3.64 -3.97
CA ILE A 27 -10.67 4.66 -3.54
C ILE A 27 -9.97 4.23 -2.25
N SER A 28 -10.68 3.57 -1.34
CA SER A 28 -10.14 3.13 -0.03
C SER A 28 -9.32 1.84 -0.11
N ALA A 29 -9.38 1.11 -1.22
CA ALA A 29 -8.66 -0.15 -1.34
C ALA A 29 -7.13 0.07 -1.27
N PRO A 30 -6.39 -0.73 -0.47
CA PRO A 30 -4.94 -0.68 -0.44
C PRO A 30 -4.35 -0.91 -1.83
N ARG A 31 -3.41 -0.07 -2.24
CA ARG A 31 -2.75 -0.16 -3.55
C ARG A 31 -1.28 -0.46 -3.39
N VAL A 32 -0.78 -1.44 -4.13
CA VAL A 32 0.66 -1.66 -4.27
C VAL A 32 1.20 -0.66 -5.30
N VAL A 33 2.04 0.26 -4.85
CA VAL A 33 2.66 1.29 -5.71
C VAL A 33 4.11 0.97 -6.07
N GLY A 34 4.71 -0.04 -5.44
CA GLY A 34 6.03 -0.56 -5.78
C GLY A 34 6.17 -1.98 -5.25
N ARG A 35 6.76 -2.88 -6.05
CA ARG A 35 7.00 -4.27 -5.66
C ARG A 35 8.37 -4.74 -6.13
N ALA A 36 9.01 -5.56 -5.30
CA ALA A 36 10.19 -6.31 -5.65
C ALA A 36 10.16 -7.70 -5.02
N VAL A 37 10.88 -8.63 -5.62
CA VAL A 37 11.10 -9.97 -5.08
C VAL A 37 12.61 -10.21 -5.10
N ALA A 38 13.18 -10.49 -3.94
CA ALA A 38 14.59 -10.81 -3.80
C ALA A 38 14.90 -12.23 -4.32
N PRO A 39 16.15 -12.55 -4.63
CA PRO A 39 16.54 -13.88 -5.10
C PRO A 39 16.24 -15.01 -4.11
N ASP A 40 16.19 -14.72 -2.81
CA ASP A 40 15.81 -15.67 -1.76
C ASP A 40 14.28 -15.86 -1.63
N GLY A 41 13.49 -15.20 -2.48
CA GLY A 41 12.04 -15.22 -2.46
C GLY A 41 11.39 -14.24 -1.49
N THR A 42 12.15 -13.38 -0.81
CA THR A 42 11.59 -12.31 0.02
C THR A 42 10.83 -11.33 -0.84
N GLU A 43 9.54 -11.19 -0.58
CA GLU A 43 8.66 -10.22 -1.26
C GLU A 43 8.65 -8.90 -0.51
N MET A 44 8.66 -7.79 -1.25
CA MET A 44 8.71 -6.43 -0.71
C MET A 44 7.77 -5.55 -1.49
N CYS A 45 6.93 -4.77 -0.80
CA CYS A 45 5.98 -3.85 -1.44
C CYS A 45 5.91 -2.51 -0.70
N ILE A 46 5.66 -1.43 -1.45
CA ILE A 46 5.10 -0.20 -0.93
C ILE A 46 3.59 -0.27 -1.11
N VAL A 47 2.85 -0.12 -0.03
CA VAL A 47 1.38 -0.13 -0.01
C VAL A 47 0.89 1.24 0.40
N GLN A 48 -0.07 1.76 -0.33
CA GLN A 48 -0.73 3.02 -0.07
C GLN A 48 -2.22 2.78 0.20
N GLU A 49 -2.71 3.34 1.31
CA GLU A 49 -4.09 3.21 1.77
C GLU A 49 -4.71 4.59 1.94
N CYS A 50 -5.97 4.75 1.55
CA CYS A 50 -6.72 5.96 1.83
C CYS A 50 -7.26 5.90 3.26
N ASN A 51 -7.00 6.92 4.06
CA ASN A 51 -7.45 7.03 5.46
C ASN A 51 -8.47 8.16 5.71
N TRP A 52 -8.91 8.85 4.64
CA TRP A 52 -9.93 9.91 4.69
C TRP A 52 -9.62 11.07 5.67
N SER A 53 -8.33 11.32 5.94
CA SER A 53 -7.86 12.45 6.75
C SER A 53 -7.39 13.62 5.89
N ALA A 54 -6.88 14.67 6.52
CA ALA A 54 -6.27 15.81 5.82
C ALA A 54 -5.06 15.39 4.96
N GLU A 55 -4.35 14.33 5.39
CA GLU A 55 -3.34 13.64 4.61
C GLU A 55 -3.93 12.28 4.22
N PRO A 56 -4.67 12.20 3.08
CA PRO A 56 -5.59 11.09 2.82
C PRO A 56 -4.90 9.75 2.54
N PHE A 57 -3.59 9.75 2.33
CA PHE A 57 -2.86 8.53 2.03
C PHE A 57 -1.85 8.17 3.10
N THR A 58 -2.01 6.98 3.66
CA THR A 58 -1.03 6.33 4.52
C THR A 58 -0.16 5.43 3.68
N THR A 59 1.16 5.58 3.76
CA THR A 59 2.10 4.75 3.03
C THR A 59 2.86 3.86 3.99
N SER A 60 2.92 2.58 3.67
CA SER A 60 3.62 1.56 4.43
C SER A 60 4.53 0.74 3.52
N PHE A 61 5.66 0.32 4.07
CA PHE A 61 6.47 -0.72 3.49
C PHE A 61 6.07 -2.05 4.12
N VAL A 62 5.85 -3.06 3.30
CA VAL A 62 5.55 -4.41 3.77
C VAL A 62 6.51 -5.41 3.12
N TYR A 63 6.91 -6.42 3.88
CA TYR A 63 7.74 -7.49 3.37
C TYR A 63 7.32 -8.83 3.95
N ARG A 64 7.66 -9.91 3.24
CA ARG A 64 7.41 -11.29 3.65
C ARG A 64 8.53 -12.19 3.18
N ARG A 65 9.09 -12.98 4.07
CA ARG A 65 9.96 -14.12 3.71
C ARG A 65 9.13 -15.29 3.18
N PRO A 66 9.69 -16.18 2.36
CA PRO A 66 9.01 -17.41 1.94
C PRO A 66 8.44 -18.17 3.13
N GLY A 67 7.13 -18.49 3.08
CA GLY A 67 6.43 -19.20 4.15
C GLY A 67 6.14 -18.38 5.42
N GLY A 68 6.60 -17.13 5.50
CA GLY A 68 6.37 -16.25 6.64
C GLY A 68 5.09 -15.40 6.52
N GLN A 69 4.82 -14.65 7.58
CA GLN A 69 3.78 -13.62 7.59
C GLN A 69 4.32 -12.30 7.05
N TRP A 70 3.42 -11.44 6.57
CA TRP A 70 3.77 -10.08 6.18
C TRP A 70 4.13 -9.24 7.40
N GLY A 71 5.32 -8.64 7.37
CA GLY A 71 5.73 -7.59 8.29
C GLY A 71 5.43 -6.21 7.70
N ARG A 72 5.04 -5.25 8.53
CA ARG A 72 4.67 -3.90 8.13
C ARG A 72 5.49 -2.85 8.87
N PHE A 73 5.93 -1.84 8.12
CA PHE A 73 6.48 -0.59 8.62
C PHE A 73 5.65 0.57 8.08
N TYR A 74 5.09 1.36 8.97
CA TYR A 74 4.51 2.64 8.61
C TYR A 74 5.62 3.68 8.42
N PHE A 75 5.53 4.51 7.40
CA PHE A 75 6.54 5.51 7.20
C PHE A 75 6.07 6.89 6.72
N ASP A 76 4.87 7.05 6.18
CA ASP A 76 4.46 8.38 5.73
C ASP A 76 2.94 8.56 5.66
N HIS A 77 2.48 9.80 5.93
CA HIS A 77 1.18 10.32 5.52
C HIS A 77 1.40 11.28 4.36
N GLN A 78 0.49 11.30 3.42
CA GLN A 78 0.60 12.13 2.23
C GLN A 78 -0.76 12.62 1.77
N ASP A 79 -0.77 13.79 1.15
CA ASP A 79 -1.93 14.38 0.49
C ASP A 79 -2.09 13.94 -0.98
N ILE A 80 -1.07 13.30 -1.56
CA ILE A 80 -1.05 12.85 -2.95
C ILE A 80 -0.58 11.40 -3.08
N TYR A 81 -0.99 10.74 -4.14
CA TYR A 81 -0.48 9.43 -4.51
C TYR A 81 1.02 9.46 -4.81
N TRP A 82 1.66 8.36 -4.49
CA TRP A 82 3.07 8.11 -4.79
C TRP A 82 3.33 7.99 -6.29
N GLY A 83 2.77 8.66 -7.14
CA GLY A 83 3.03 8.69 -8.56
C GLY A 83 3.77 7.46 -9.11
N ARG A 84 4.75 7.66 -9.97
CA ARG A 84 5.61 6.58 -10.47
C ARG A 84 6.65 6.19 -9.41
N SER A 85 6.47 5.05 -8.77
CA SER A 85 7.49 4.43 -7.93
C SER A 85 8.40 3.55 -8.81
N ARG A 86 9.69 3.58 -8.52
CA ARG A 86 10.68 2.68 -9.12
C ARG A 86 11.33 1.88 -8.01
N VAL A 87 11.58 0.61 -8.27
CA VAL A 87 12.36 -0.24 -7.37
C VAL A 87 13.65 -0.65 -8.08
N SER A 88 14.76 -0.60 -7.35
CA SER A 88 16.05 -1.12 -7.79
C SER A 88 16.51 -2.19 -6.82
N LEU A 89 16.82 -3.38 -7.33
CA LEU A 89 17.43 -4.47 -6.56
C LEU A 89 18.93 -4.46 -6.75
N ASP A 90 19.66 -4.44 -5.66
CA ASP A 90 21.10 -4.69 -5.62
C ASP A 90 21.31 -6.06 -4.95
N THR A 91 21.46 -7.09 -5.77
CA THR A 91 21.60 -8.47 -5.28
C THR A 91 22.93 -8.72 -4.58
N ASN A 92 23.98 -8.00 -4.95
CA ASN A 92 25.30 -8.13 -4.33
C ASN A 92 25.28 -7.53 -2.92
N ALA A 93 24.67 -6.35 -2.76
CA ALA A 93 24.49 -5.70 -1.45
C ALA A 93 23.27 -6.23 -0.69
N GLN A 94 22.52 -7.16 -1.27
CA GLN A 94 21.30 -7.76 -0.70
C GLN A 94 20.30 -6.73 -0.19
N ARG A 95 20.02 -5.72 -1.02
CA ARG A 95 19.12 -4.62 -0.67
C ARG A 95 18.23 -4.21 -1.84
N ALA A 96 17.03 -3.74 -1.48
CA ALA A 96 16.10 -3.09 -2.39
C ALA A 96 16.01 -1.60 -2.07
N VAL A 97 16.03 -0.76 -3.11
CA VAL A 97 15.83 0.69 -2.98
C VAL A 97 14.54 1.07 -3.68
N PHE A 98 13.62 1.63 -2.93
CA PHE A 98 12.35 2.16 -3.42
C PHE A 98 12.48 3.66 -3.63
N TYR A 99 12.15 4.12 -4.82
CA TYR A 99 12.26 5.52 -5.23
C TYR A 99 10.89 6.16 -5.34
N ARG A 100 10.82 7.42 -4.96
CA ARG A 100 9.67 8.30 -5.14
C ARG A 100 10.14 9.55 -5.91
N GLY A 101 9.55 9.78 -7.09
CA GLY A 101 9.91 10.96 -7.89
C GLY A 101 11.41 11.07 -8.20
N GLY A 102 12.10 9.93 -8.38
CA GLY A 102 13.55 9.90 -8.68
C GLY A 102 14.47 9.89 -7.46
N SER A 103 13.98 10.22 -6.27
CA SER A 103 14.77 10.17 -5.02
C SER A 103 14.56 8.87 -4.25
N PRO A 104 15.59 8.29 -3.60
CA PRO A 104 15.43 7.13 -2.75
C PRO A 104 14.55 7.49 -1.54
N ALA A 105 13.47 6.73 -1.35
CA ALA A 105 12.56 6.91 -0.22
C ALA A 105 12.85 5.90 0.89
N VAL A 106 13.06 4.65 0.49
CA VAL A 106 13.27 3.52 1.40
C VAL A 106 14.37 2.64 0.84
N THR A 107 15.27 2.20 1.73
CA THR A 107 16.19 1.09 1.47
C THR A 107 15.89 -0.03 2.45
N PHE A 108 15.74 -1.25 1.93
CA PHE A 108 15.51 -2.45 2.73
C PHE A 108 16.60 -3.50 2.45
N SER A 109 17.29 -3.94 3.49
CA SER A 109 18.21 -5.09 3.45
C SER A 109 17.46 -6.33 3.92
N TRP A 110 17.24 -7.28 3.01
CA TRP A 110 16.39 -8.44 3.31
C TRP A 110 17.04 -9.48 4.23
N PRO A 111 18.36 -9.70 4.27
CA PRO A 111 18.94 -10.64 5.22
C PRO A 111 18.81 -10.19 6.67
N SER A 112 19.05 -8.91 6.90
CA SER A 112 19.02 -8.30 8.24
C SER A 112 17.66 -7.74 8.63
N GLU A 113 16.69 -7.72 7.69
CA GLU A 113 15.41 -7.04 7.84
C GLU A 113 15.55 -5.58 8.31
N THR A 114 16.62 -4.94 7.83
CA THR A 114 16.91 -3.55 8.17
C THR A 114 16.29 -2.62 7.14
N TYR A 115 15.60 -1.63 7.62
CA TYR A 115 14.79 -0.70 6.86
C TYR A 115 15.25 0.73 7.15
N THR A 116 15.66 1.48 6.13
CA THR A 116 16.10 2.87 6.25
C THR A 116 15.15 3.79 5.48
N MET A 117 14.58 4.76 6.20
CA MET A 117 13.80 5.86 5.63
C MET A 117 14.73 7.04 5.35
N HIS A 118 14.92 7.38 4.07
CA HIS A 118 15.87 8.43 3.69
C HIS A 118 15.42 9.83 4.10
N ARG A 119 14.11 10.12 4.04
CA ARG A 119 13.56 11.44 4.42
C ARG A 119 13.90 11.84 5.85
N TRP A 120 13.90 10.87 6.78
CA TRP A 120 14.15 11.12 8.20
C TRP A 120 15.48 10.57 8.69
N ASN A 121 16.30 10.06 7.78
CA ASN A 121 17.58 9.41 8.12
C ASN A 121 17.41 8.40 9.30
N ARG A 122 16.33 7.62 9.27
CA ARG A 122 15.98 6.69 10.35
C ARG A 122 16.08 5.26 9.87
N THR A 123 16.82 4.45 10.62
CA THR A 123 16.97 3.02 10.38
C THR A 123 16.29 2.22 11.49
N MET A 124 15.61 1.15 11.11
CA MET A 124 14.92 0.22 12.01
C MET A 124 15.19 -1.20 11.57
N THR A 125 15.12 -2.15 12.50
CA THR A 125 15.28 -3.60 12.24
C THR A 125 14.04 -4.34 12.71
N GLY A 126 13.60 -5.30 11.91
CA GLY A 126 12.37 -6.06 12.14
C GLY A 126 11.10 -5.25 11.86
N ALA A 127 9.98 -5.92 11.64
CA ALA A 127 8.71 -5.26 11.37
C ALA A 127 8.14 -4.59 12.63
N GLN A 128 7.51 -3.42 12.46
CA GLN A 128 6.77 -2.76 13.53
C GLN A 128 5.51 -3.53 13.90
N TRP A 129 4.86 -4.15 12.91
CA TRP A 129 3.65 -4.96 13.07
C TRP A 129 3.73 -6.20 12.19
N GLN A 130 3.24 -7.30 12.71
CA GLN A 130 2.95 -8.49 11.93
C GLN A 130 1.50 -8.38 11.44
N MET A 131 1.29 -8.61 10.15
CA MET A 131 -0.04 -8.60 9.58
C MET A 131 -0.79 -9.89 9.93
N PRO A 132 -2.13 -9.87 10.03
CA PRO A 132 -2.91 -11.06 10.30
C PRO A 132 -2.62 -12.19 9.31
N ALA A 133 -2.76 -13.44 9.76
CA ALA A 133 -2.64 -14.60 8.89
C ALA A 133 -3.62 -14.49 7.71
N GLY A 134 -3.15 -14.78 6.51
CA GLY A 134 -3.93 -14.65 5.27
C GLY A 134 -4.00 -13.23 4.70
N TRP A 135 -3.51 -12.22 5.39
CA TRP A 135 -3.40 -10.89 4.79
C TRP A 135 -2.37 -10.89 3.65
N SER A 136 -2.69 -10.21 2.57
CA SER A 136 -1.79 -9.98 1.44
C SER A 136 -2.08 -8.62 0.82
N PRO A 137 -1.05 -7.87 0.39
CA PRO A 137 -1.28 -6.63 -0.34
C PRO A 137 -1.96 -6.95 -1.67
N GLN A 138 -3.10 -6.30 -1.92
CA GLN A 138 -3.82 -6.50 -3.17
C GLN A 138 -3.06 -5.83 -4.31
N MET A 139 -2.78 -6.59 -5.36
CA MET A 139 -2.23 -6.03 -6.60
C MET A 139 -3.34 -5.25 -7.31
N PRO A 140 -3.04 -4.07 -7.89
CA PRO A 140 -4.00 -3.41 -8.75
C PRO A 140 -4.36 -4.35 -9.91
N VAL A 141 -5.65 -4.58 -10.10
CA VAL A 141 -6.15 -5.24 -11.31
C VAL A 141 -5.98 -4.23 -12.43
N HIS A 142 -5.07 -4.50 -13.35
CA HIS A 142 -4.86 -3.72 -14.57
C HIS A 142 -5.92 -4.05 -15.58
#